data_b5b4de5820342a3f81a130f9c18de605
#
_entry.id   b5b4de5820342a3f81a130f9c18de605
#
_cell.length_a   1.000
_cell.length_b   1.000
_cell.length_c   1.000
_cell.angle_alpha   90.00
_cell.angle_beta   90.00
_cell.angle_gamma   90.00
#
_symmetry.space_group_name_H-M   'P 1'
#
loop_
_entity.id
_entity.type
_entity.pdbx_description
1 polymer ?
#
loop_
_entity_poly.entity_id
_entity_poly.type
_entity_poly.pdbx_seq_one_letter_code
_entity_poly.pdbx_strand_id
1 'polypeptide(L)'
;SYCLNSVATRHNMDDLSEYYLGHKTIHYADVAGSGKKQLTFNQVNIEEALPYACEDVIVTYELNKILESKLQQFPKLMTLYRTLELPLVNIMLKLERNGALIDEVSLFNQQVQIKSEMQEIQTQAFEIAGDEFNLESPKQIQQILFSEEGLGLTPKKKTAKGQPSTNEEALKLLEHPLVDLIMSYRTLTKLNSTYLEALPKQINRQTGRLHTSYHQAVTAT
;
A
#
# COMPACT_ATOMS: atom_id res chain seq x y z
N SER A 1 -10.94 -16.22 10.68
CA SER A 1 -9.56 -16.78 10.65
C SER A 1 -8.59 -15.92 11.45
N TYR A 2 -8.58 -14.60 11.22
CA TYR A 2 -7.65 -13.68 11.88
C TYR A 2 -7.73 -13.76 13.43
N CYS A 3 -8.94 -13.85 14.00
CA CYS A 3 -9.13 -14.02 15.47
C CYS A 3 -8.57 -15.35 15.99
N LEU A 4 -8.51 -16.39 15.16
CA LEU A 4 -7.97 -17.71 15.56
C LEU A 4 -6.44 -17.70 15.55
N ASN A 5 -5.84 -17.17 14.49
CA ASN A 5 -4.40 -17.07 14.35
C ASN A 5 -4.06 -16.03 13.27
N SER A 6 -3.55 -14.89 13.69
CA SER A 6 -3.26 -13.74 12.81
C SER A 6 -2.05 -13.95 11.89
N VAL A 7 -1.24 -14.99 12.13
CA VAL A 7 0.02 -15.23 11.39
C VAL A 7 0.06 -16.56 10.62
N ALA A 8 -1.00 -17.39 10.73
CA ALA A 8 -0.98 -18.72 10.12
C ALA A 8 -1.02 -18.71 8.59
N THR A 9 -1.75 -17.78 8.02
CA THR A 9 -1.96 -17.65 6.57
C THR A 9 -2.15 -16.19 6.19
N ARG A 10 -2.10 -15.88 4.90
CA ARG A 10 -2.78 -14.70 4.39
C ARG A 10 -4.28 -14.93 4.56
N HIS A 11 -5.01 -13.96 5.09
CA HIS A 11 -6.44 -14.14 5.42
C HIS A 11 -7.37 -13.92 4.21
N ASN A 12 -6.89 -14.23 2.99
CA ASN A 12 -7.71 -14.27 1.78
C ASN A 12 -8.35 -15.64 1.61
N MET A 13 -9.33 -15.75 0.75
CA MET A 13 -10.11 -16.96 0.55
C MET A 13 -9.26 -18.12 0.00
N ASP A 14 -8.37 -17.84 -0.96
CA ASP A 14 -7.53 -18.85 -1.61
C ASP A 14 -6.62 -19.56 -0.62
N ASP A 15 -5.83 -18.77 0.14
CA ASP A 15 -4.91 -19.32 1.16
C ASP A 15 -5.67 -20.04 2.28
N LEU A 16 -6.84 -19.53 2.68
CA LEU A 16 -7.67 -20.19 3.68
C LEU A 16 -8.29 -21.49 3.15
N SER A 17 -8.69 -21.53 1.89
CA SER A 17 -9.22 -22.72 1.24
C SER A 17 -8.13 -23.83 1.17
N GLU A 18 -6.94 -23.47 0.74
CA GLU A 18 -5.83 -24.43 0.69
C GLU A 18 -5.47 -24.92 2.10
N TYR A 19 -5.41 -24.02 3.08
CA TYR A 19 -5.03 -24.36 4.45
C TYR A 19 -6.08 -25.20 5.21
N TYR A 20 -7.36 -24.84 5.12
CA TYR A 20 -8.41 -25.48 5.93
C TYR A 20 -9.19 -26.58 5.19
N LEU A 21 -9.31 -26.48 3.86
CA LEU A 21 -10.09 -27.40 3.04
C LEU A 21 -9.18 -28.32 2.19
N GLY A 22 -7.90 -27.98 2.01
CA GLY A 22 -7.01 -28.66 1.07
C GLY A 22 -7.42 -28.47 -0.38
N HIS A 23 -8.22 -27.43 -0.66
CA HIS A 23 -8.79 -27.15 -1.98
C HIS A 23 -8.14 -25.89 -2.57
N LYS A 24 -7.63 -26.02 -3.82
CA LYS A 24 -7.12 -24.91 -4.61
C LYS A 24 -8.25 -24.30 -5.40
N THR A 25 -8.47 -23.01 -5.20
CA THR A 25 -9.52 -22.24 -5.88
C THR A 25 -9.12 -21.86 -7.31
N ILE A 26 -10.12 -21.60 -8.13
CA ILE A 26 -9.96 -20.95 -9.43
C ILE A 26 -9.55 -19.48 -9.17
N HIS A 27 -8.40 -19.05 -9.68
CA HIS A 27 -7.99 -17.66 -9.50
C HIS A 27 -8.72 -16.74 -10.49
N TYR A 28 -8.95 -15.50 -10.07
CA TYR A 28 -9.54 -14.48 -10.94
C TYR A 28 -8.78 -14.33 -12.27
N ALA A 29 -7.46 -14.46 -12.23
CA ALA A 29 -6.61 -14.39 -13.41
C ALA A 29 -6.87 -15.54 -14.43
N ASP A 30 -7.38 -16.69 -13.99
CA ASP A 30 -7.69 -17.82 -14.85
C ASP A 30 -8.94 -17.56 -15.69
N VAL A 31 -9.89 -16.77 -15.19
CA VAL A 31 -11.15 -16.42 -15.87
C VAL A 31 -11.10 -15.04 -16.55
N ALA A 32 -10.38 -14.07 -15.98
CA ALA A 32 -10.35 -12.69 -16.48
C ALA A 32 -9.02 -12.32 -17.18
N GLY A 33 -8.02 -13.22 -17.16
CA GLY A 33 -6.68 -12.92 -17.65
C GLY A 33 -5.89 -12.04 -16.68
N SER A 34 -4.70 -11.58 -17.09
CA SER A 34 -3.80 -10.81 -16.24
C SER A 34 -3.12 -9.65 -16.99
N GLY A 35 -2.56 -8.70 -16.24
CA GLY A 35 -1.80 -7.57 -16.76
C GLY A 35 -2.68 -6.55 -17.50
N LYS A 36 -2.11 -5.89 -18.52
CA LYS A 36 -2.80 -4.81 -19.26
C LYS A 36 -4.03 -5.26 -20.07
N LYS A 37 -4.19 -6.56 -20.30
CA LYS A 37 -5.32 -7.14 -21.04
C LYS A 37 -6.35 -7.82 -20.14
N GLN A 38 -6.21 -7.68 -18.81
CA GLN A 38 -7.14 -8.25 -17.86
C GLN A 38 -8.54 -7.65 -18.06
N LEU A 39 -9.53 -8.52 -18.21
CA LEU A 39 -10.92 -8.14 -18.32
C LEU A 39 -11.49 -7.75 -16.95
N THR A 40 -12.46 -6.87 -16.95
CA THR A 40 -13.33 -6.70 -15.77
C THR A 40 -14.35 -7.85 -15.73
N PHE A 41 -14.82 -8.22 -14.52
CA PHE A 41 -15.68 -9.42 -14.36
C PHE A 41 -16.96 -9.38 -15.22
N ASN A 42 -17.53 -8.20 -15.45
CA ASN A 42 -18.67 -8.00 -16.32
C ASN A 42 -18.37 -8.21 -17.84
N GLN A 43 -17.12 -8.35 -18.22
CA GLN A 43 -16.67 -8.66 -19.59
C GLN A 43 -16.33 -10.15 -19.76
N VAL A 44 -16.25 -10.91 -18.67
CA VAL A 44 -16.01 -12.36 -18.71
C VAL A 44 -17.28 -13.08 -19.21
N ASN A 45 -17.10 -14.09 -20.07
CA ASN A 45 -18.22 -14.89 -20.53
C ASN A 45 -18.90 -15.58 -19.35
N ILE A 46 -20.23 -15.63 -19.36
CA ILE A 46 -21.02 -16.19 -18.25
C ILE A 46 -20.72 -17.67 -18.00
N GLU A 47 -20.41 -18.42 -19.05
CA GLU A 47 -20.06 -19.85 -18.96
C GLU A 47 -18.74 -20.08 -18.22
N GLU A 48 -17.79 -19.14 -18.34
CA GLU A 48 -16.50 -19.14 -17.64
C GLU A 48 -16.62 -18.52 -16.23
N ALA A 49 -17.45 -17.48 -16.09
CA ALA A 49 -17.68 -16.81 -14.81
C ALA A 49 -18.47 -17.68 -13.81
N LEU A 50 -19.37 -18.54 -14.30
CA LEU A 50 -20.27 -19.33 -13.47
C LEU A 50 -19.54 -20.32 -12.55
N PRO A 51 -18.61 -21.17 -13.02
CA PRO A 51 -17.85 -22.05 -12.14
C PRO A 51 -17.07 -21.29 -11.07
N TYR A 52 -16.42 -20.21 -11.43
CA TYR A 52 -15.66 -19.34 -10.52
C TYR A 52 -16.57 -18.77 -9.42
N ALA A 53 -17.69 -18.14 -9.81
CA ALA A 53 -18.61 -17.53 -8.85
C ALA A 53 -19.29 -18.57 -7.93
N CYS A 54 -19.63 -19.75 -8.46
CA CYS A 54 -20.18 -20.85 -7.64
C CYS A 54 -19.15 -21.39 -6.64
N GLU A 55 -17.90 -21.55 -7.06
CA GLU A 55 -16.83 -22.00 -6.19
C GLU A 55 -16.60 -21.02 -5.03
N ASP A 56 -16.54 -19.69 -5.32
CA ASP A 56 -16.40 -18.65 -4.30
C ASP A 56 -17.45 -18.77 -3.21
N VAL A 57 -18.70 -19.01 -3.58
CA VAL A 57 -19.80 -19.18 -2.62
C VAL A 57 -19.66 -20.45 -1.79
N ILE A 58 -19.35 -21.59 -2.44
CA ILE A 58 -19.20 -22.89 -1.78
C ILE A 58 -18.02 -22.86 -0.80
N VAL A 59 -16.87 -22.39 -1.26
CA VAL A 59 -15.65 -22.29 -0.44
C VAL A 59 -15.88 -21.39 0.76
N THR A 60 -16.48 -20.21 0.56
CA THR A 60 -16.80 -19.29 1.67
C THR A 60 -17.72 -19.95 2.69
N TYR A 61 -18.74 -20.68 2.25
CA TYR A 61 -19.67 -21.39 3.14
C TYR A 61 -18.97 -22.49 3.94
N GLU A 62 -18.17 -23.34 3.31
CA GLU A 62 -17.43 -24.41 3.99
C GLU A 62 -16.37 -23.84 4.95
N LEU A 63 -15.66 -22.79 4.56
CA LEU A 63 -14.72 -22.09 5.46
C LEU A 63 -15.44 -21.53 6.68
N ASN A 64 -16.63 -20.95 6.52
CA ASN A 64 -17.40 -20.44 7.64
C ASN A 64 -17.71 -21.55 8.66
N LYS A 65 -18.16 -22.72 8.22
CA LYS A 65 -18.47 -23.88 9.09
C LYS A 65 -17.25 -24.32 9.90
N ILE A 66 -16.10 -24.46 9.22
CA ILE A 66 -14.87 -24.93 9.88
C ILE A 66 -14.36 -23.86 10.86
N LEU A 67 -14.29 -22.60 10.44
CA LEU A 67 -13.79 -21.51 11.26
C LEU A 67 -14.68 -21.25 12.48
N GLU A 68 -15.99 -21.31 12.32
CA GLU A 68 -16.92 -21.17 13.46
C GLU A 68 -16.76 -22.33 14.44
N SER A 69 -16.68 -23.58 13.96
CA SER A 69 -16.43 -24.74 14.82
C SER A 69 -15.12 -24.64 15.61
N LYS A 70 -14.05 -24.12 14.97
CA LYS A 70 -12.77 -23.86 15.64
C LYS A 70 -12.88 -22.74 16.67
N LEU A 71 -13.56 -21.64 16.36
CA LEU A 71 -13.77 -20.53 17.29
C LEU A 71 -14.56 -20.96 18.53
N GLN A 72 -15.55 -21.84 18.38
CA GLN A 72 -16.34 -22.36 19.50
C GLN A 72 -15.49 -23.10 20.55
N GLN A 73 -14.34 -23.63 20.18
CA GLN A 73 -13.40 -24.25 21.12
C GLN A 73 -12.69 -23.23 22.02
N PHE A 74 -12.76 -21.94 21.67
CA PHE A 74 -12.15 -20.83 22.42
C PHE A 74 -13.20 -19.80 22.82
N PRO A 75 -13.91 -19.98 23.95
CA PRO A 75 -15.04 -19.12 24.33
C PRO A 75 -14.72 -17.62 24.38
N LYS A 76 -13.50 -17.25 24.81
CA LYS A 76 -13.06 -15.85 24.85
C LYS A 76 -12.92 -15.25 23.45
N LEU A 77 -12.37 -16.01 22.49
CA LEU A 77 -12.25 -15.56 21.10
C LEU A 77 -13.62 -15.50 20.41
N MET A 78 -14.50 -16.45 20.69
CA MET A 78 -15.88 -16.42 20.20
C MET A 78 -16.64 -15.20 20.73
N THR A 79 -16.45 -14.85 22.01
CA THR A 79 -17.03 -13.64 22.60
C THR A 79 -16.50 -12.41 21.90
N LEU A 80 -15.17 -12.27 21.75
CA LEU A 80 -14.53 -11.16 21.04
C LEU A 80 -15.10 -11.03 19.60
N TYR A 81 -15.16 -12.12 18.86
CA TYR A 81 -15.69 -12.14 17.52
C TYR A 81 -17.14 -11.64 17.44
N ARG A 82 -18.01 -12.14 18.31
CA ARG A 82 -19.45 -11.79 18.30
C ARG A 82 -19.76 -10.41 18.84
N THR A 83 -19.02 -9.95 19.87
CA THR A 83 -19.34 -8.70 20.58
C THR A 83 -18.55 -7.50 20.05
N LEU A 84 -17.43 -7.71 19.40
CA LEU A 84 -16.58 -6.66 18.89
C LEU A 84 -16.45 -6.73 17.35
N GLU A 85 -15.89 -7.80 16.81
CA GLU A 85 -15.50 -7.88 15.40
C GLU A 85 -16.70 -7.83 14.44
N LEU A 86 -17.76 -8.60 14.71
CA LEU A 86 -18.95 -8.59 13.86
C LEU A 86 -19.71 -7.25 13.91
N PRO A 87 -19.98 -6.64 15.08
CA PRO A 87 -20.59 -5.31 15.14
C PRO A 87 -19.76 -4.21 14.49
N LEU A 88 -18.40 -4.33 14.55
CA LEU A 88 -17.50 -3.35 13.96
C LEU A 88 -17.66 -3.24 12.44
N VAL A 89 -18.04 -4.32 11.74
CA VAL A 89 -18.31 -4.30 10.29
C VAL A 89 -19.36 -3.24 9.93
N ASN A 90 -20.44 -3.16 10.70
CA ASN A 90 -21.51 -2.18 10.47
C ASN A 90 -21.07 -0.75 10.79
N ILE A 91 -20.16 -0.58 11.75
CA ILE A 91 -19.58 0.72 12.10
C ILE A 91 -18.67 1.19 10.98
N MET A 92 -17.80 0.32 10.49
CA MET A 92 -16.89 0.62 9.38
C MET A 92 -17.66 0.93 8.10
N LEU A 93 -18.68 0.15 7.79
CA LEU A 93 -19.58 0.46 6.66
C LEU A 93 -20.18 1.88 6.76
N LYS A 94 -20.62 2.29 7.95
CA LYS A 94 -21.11 3.67 8.16
C LYS A 94 -20.02 4.70 7.99
N LEU A 95 -18.80 4.46 8.51
CA LEU A 95 -17.66 5.35 8.35
C LEU A 95 -17.28 5.52 6.87
N GLU A 96 -17.18 4.41 6.13
CA GLU A 96 -16.86 4.41 4.71
C GLU A 96 -17.93 5.14 3.87
N ARG A 97 -19.21 4.88 4.16
CA ARG A 97 -20.33 5.54 3.48
C ARG A 97 -20.45 7.02 3.82
N ASN A 98 -20.18 7.41 5.06
CA ASN A 98 -20.20 8.81 5.47
C ASN A 98 -19.03 9.57 4.86
N GLY A 99 -17.88 8.93 4.74
CA GLY A 99 -16.64 9.56 4.28
C GLY A 99 -16.10 10.63 5.22
N ALA A 100 -14.93 11.15 4.89
CA ALA A 100 -14.25 12.21 5.63
C ALA A 100 -14.33 13.53 4.86
N LEU A 101 -14.61 14.63 5.57
CA LEU A 101 -14.50 15.95 4.99
C LEU A 101 -13.03 16.35 4.92
N ILE A 102 -12.62 16.83 3.74
CA ILE A 102 -11.25 17.30 3.49
C ILE A 102 -11.29 18.81 3.23
N ASP A 103 -10.42 19.55 3.88
CA ASP A 103 -10.22 20.97 3.61
C ASP A 103 -9.28 21.14 2.40
N GLU A 104 -9.86 21.26 1.22
CA GLU A 104 -9.12 21.42 -0.04
C GLU A 104 -8.28 22.71 -0.05
N VAL A 105 -8.74 23.77 0.59
CA VAL A 105 -8.02 25.06 0.63
C VAL A 105 -6.76 24.95 1.47
N SER A 106 -6.87 24.30 2.64
CA SER A 106 -5.72 24.04 3.50
C SER A 106 -4.69 23.14 2.81
N LEU A 107 -5.13 22.08 2.13
CA LEU A 107 -4.23 21.20 1.37
C LEU A 107 -3.53 21.96 0.23
N PHE A 108 -4.24 22.81 -0.50
CA PHE A 108 -3.65 23.62 -1.56
C PHE A 108 -2.59 24.59 -1.02
N ASN A 109 -2.87 25.28 0.08
CA ASN A 109 -1.91 26.20 0.70
C ASN A 109 -0.65 25.47 1.16
N GLN A 110 -0.80 24.29 1.80
CA GLN A 110 0.32 23.45 2.18
C GLN A 110 1.10 22.97 0.95
N GLN A 111 0.43 22.61 -0.13
CA GLN A 111 1.08 22.20 -1.38
C GLN A 111 1.97 23.30 -1.95
N VAL A 112 1.49 24.54 -1.95
CA VAL A 112 2.28 25.70 -2.41
C VAL A 112 3.55 25.87 -1.58
N GLN A 113 3.44 25.77 -0.25
CA GLN A 113 4.59 25.86 0.65
C GLN A 113 5.61 24.75 0.41
N ILE A 114 5.13 23.49 0.35
CA ILE A 114 5.98 22.33 0.13
C ILE A 114 6.68 22.38 -1.23
N LYS A 115 6.00 22.83 -2.29
CA LYS A 115 6.64 23.00 -3.60
C LYS A 115 7.75 24.06 -3.58
N SER A 116 7.56 25.15 -2.85
CA SER A 116 8.61 26.18 -2.66
C SER A 116 9.81 25.59 -1.92
N GLU A 117 9.58 24.88 -0.82
CA GLU A 117 10.63 24.23 -0.03
C GLU A 117 11.38 23.16 -0.84
N MET A 118 10.66 22.36 -1.62
CA MET A 118 11.28 21.37 -2.53
C MET A 118 12.18 22.06 -3.56
N GLN A 119 11.78 23.21 -4.10
CA GLN A 119 12.59 23.96 -5.07
C GLN A 119 13.86 24.53 -4.42
N GLU A 120 13.77 25.03 -3.19
CA GLU A 120 14.95 25.49 -2.43
C GLU A 120 15.93 24.33 -2.14
N ILE A 121 15.42 23.18 -1.69
CA ILE A 121 16.23 21.99 -1.45
C ILE A 121 16.90 21.51 -2.75
N GLN A 122 16.16 21.52 -3.86
CA GLN A 122 16.69 21.13 -5.17
C GLN A 122 17.85 22.05 -5.61
N THR A 123 17.69 23.34 -5.45
CA THR A 123 18.74 24.32 -5.77
C THR A 123 19.99 24.08 -4.93
N GLN A 124 19.85 23.92 -3.60
CA GLN A 124 20.97 23.63 -2.71
C GLN A 124 21.64 22.28 -3.05
N ALA A 125 20.86 21.30 -3.42
CA ALA A 125 21.38 19.98 -3.82
C ALA A 125 22.24 20.09 -5.09
N PHE A 126 21.81 20.86 -6.06
CA PHE A 126 22.54 21.10 -7.31
C PHE A 126 23.83 21.90 -7.07
N GLU A 127 23.80 22.90 -6.20
CA GLU A 127 25.00 23.65 -5.82
C GLU A 127 26.07 22.74 -5.17
N ILE A 128 25.67 21.83 -4.29
CA ILE A 128 26.59 20.88 -3.65
C ILE A 128 27.07 19.79 -4.62
N ALA A 129 26.19 19.32 -5.51
CA ALA A 129 26.55 18.29 -6.49
C ALA A 129 27.38 18.82 -7.66
N GLY A 130 27.32 20.13 -7.94
CA GLY A 130 27.95 20.76 -9.08
C GLY A 130 27.26 20.48 -10.44
N ASP A 131 26.13 19.78 -10.43
CA ASP A 131 25.35 19.42 -11.62
C ASP A 131 23.86 19.27 -11.26
N GLU A 132 22.99 19.43 -12.27
CA GLU A 132 21.56 19.19 -12.12
C GLU A 132 21.25 17.69 -12.29
N PHE A 133 20.46 17.16 -11.37
CA PHE A 133 20.04 15.75 -11.41
C PHE A 133 18.68 15.53 -10.78
N ASN A 134 18.03 14.40 -11.08
CA ASN A 134 16.75 14.04 -10.47
C ASN A 134 16.96 13.42 -9.08
N LEU A 135 16.55 14.14 -8.01
CA LEU A 135 16.64 13.71 -6.63
C LEU A 135 15.75 12.49 -6.29
N GLU A 136 14.85 12.09 -7.19
CA GLU A 136 14.04 10.88 -7.07
C GLU A 136 14.63 9.69 -7.84
N SER A 137 15.59 9.92 -8.73
CA SER A 137 16.19 8.86 -9.57
C SER A 137 17.29 8.11 -8.82
N PRO A 138 17.07 6.83 -8.42
CA PRO A 138 18.11 6.05 -7.76
C PRO A 138 19.41 5.97 -8.56
N LYS A 139 19.30 5.90 -9.89
CA LYS A 139 20.46 5.79 -10.79
C LYS A 139 21.30 7.07 -10.81
N GLN A 140 20.65 8.24 -10.89
CA GLN A 140 21.37 9.52 -10.90
C GLN A 140 21.98 9.81 -9.54
N ILE A 141 21.26 9.51 -8.44
CA ILE A 141 21.79 9.63 -7.08
C ILE A 141 23.02 8.72 -6.88
N GLN A 142 22.99 7.49 -7.41
CA GLN A 142 24.15 6.60 -7.35
C GLN A 142 25.36 7.21 -8.06
N GLN A 143 25.14 7.80 -9.23
CA GLN A 143 26.21 8.46 -10.00
C GLN A 143 26.78 9.65 -9.23
N ILE A 144 25.95 10.54 -8.73
CA ILE A 144 26.40 11.73 -7.97
C ILE A 144 27.10 11.33 -6.66
N LEU A 145 26.54 10.39 -5.89
CA LEU A 145 27.10 10.07 -4.57
C LEU A 145 28.32 9.15 -4.63
N PHE A 146 28.37 8.18 -5.54
CA PHE A 146 29.31 7.05 -5.45
C PHE A 146 30.31 6.95 -6.62
N SER A 147 30.14 7.69 -7.73
CA SER A 147 31.11 7.67 -8.81
C SER A 147 32.35 8.50 -8.46
N GLU A 148 33.46 8.22 -9.14
CA GLU A 148 34.70 9.00 -9.02
C GLU A 148 34.56 10.42 -9.58
N GLU A 149 33.68 10.62 -10.56
CA GLU A 149 33.34 11.93 -11.15
C GLU A 149 32.37 12.72 -10.25
N GLY A 150 31.69 12.06 -9.29
CA GLY A 150 30.82 12.68 -8.30
C GLY A 150 31.52 12.88 -6.97
N LEU A 151 30.83 12.60 -5.88
CA LEU A 151 31.35 12.79 -4.51
C LEU A 151 32.27 11.66 -4.02
N GLY A 152 32.36 10.54 -4.75
CA GLY A 152 33.22 9.40 -4.41
C GLY A 152 32.91 8.73 -3.06
N LEU A 153 31.69 8.87 -2.52
CA LEU A 153 31.33 8.30 -1.24
C LEU A 153 31.31 6.78 -1.28
N THR A 154 31.71 6.14 -0.18
CA THR A 154 31.66 4.68 -0.08
C THR A 154 30.25 4.19 0.25
N PRO A 155 29.62 3.37 -0.62
CA PRO A 155 28.26 2.87 -0.35
C PRO A 155 28.28 1.90 0.84
N LYS A 156 27.35 2.07 1.79
CA LYS A 156 27.25 1.24 3.00
C LYS A 156 26.37 -0.01 2.80
N LYS A 157 25.42 0.03 1.86
CA LYS A 157 24.54 -1.11 1.50
C LYS A 157 24.46 -1.29 -0.02
N LYS A 158 24.25 -2.54 -0.44
CA LYS A 158 24.02 -2.90 -1.86
C LYS A 158 22.62 -3.48 -2.04
N THR A 159 22.08 -3.32 -3.22
CA THR A 159 20.83 -3.97 -3.66
C THR A 159 21.05 -5.45 -3.91
N ALA A 160 19.98 -6.23 -4.05
CA ALA A 160 20.06 -7.66 -4.43
C ALA A 160 20.80 -7.89 -5.76
N LYS A 161 20.86 -6.88 -6.63
CA LYS A 161 21.62 -6.91 -7.90
C LYS A 161 23.07 -6.44 -7.77
N GLY A 162 23.57 -6.23 -6.55
CA GLY A 162 24.95 -5.83 -6.26
C GLY A 162 25.26 -4.34 -6.46
N GLN A 163 24.32 -3.52 -6.88
CA GLN A 163 24.51 -2.08 -7.04
C GLN A 163 24.42 -1.32 -5.70
N PRO A 164 25.07 -0.16 -5.54
CA PRO A 164 24.90 0.70 -4.37
C PRO A 164 23.42 0.98 -4.09
N SER A 165 23.00 0.82 -2.84
CA SER A 165 21.62 1.12 -2.45
C SER A 165 21.49 2.60 -2.14
N THR A 166 20.41 3.22 -2.62
CA THR A 166 20.01 4.60 -2.30
C THR A 166 18.68 4.66 -1.55
N ASN A 167 18.28 3.55 -0.92
CA ASN A 167 17.11 3.56 -0.05
C ASN A 167 17.42 4.34 1.25
N GLU A 168 16.37 4.71 1.98
CA GLU A 168 16.48 5.53 3.18
C GLU A 168 17.44 4.96 4.22
N GLU A 169 17.38 3.63 4.44
CA GLU A 169 18.27 2.95 5.39
C GLU A 169 19.76 2.99 4.99
N ALA A 170 20.04 2.94 3.68
CA ALA A 170 21.41 3.02 3.19
C ALA A 170 21.94 4.45 3.23
N LEU A 171 21.10 5.43 2.87
CA LEU A 171 21.45 6.83 2.89
C LEU A 171 21.69 7.35 4.30
N LYS A 172 20.87 6.96 5.29
CA LYS A 172 21.06 7.32 6.71
C LYS A 172 22.42 6.94 7.31
N LEU A 173 23.15 6.03 6.67
CA LEU A 173 24.49 5.62 7.10
C LEU A 173 25.61 6.48 6.52
N LEU A 174 25.26 7.46 5.68
CA LEU A 174 26.21 8.38 5.03
C LEU A 174 26.11 9.76 5.68
N GLU A 175 27.21 10.27 6.16
CA GLU A 175 27.29 11.61 6.75
C GLU A 175 27.73 12.62 5.68
N HIS A 176 26.74 13.20 4.96
CA HIS A 176 27.02 14.20 3.94
C HIS A 176 25.81 15.13 3.73
N PRO A 177 25.99 16.47 3.63
CA PRO A 177 24.88 17.42 3.48
C PRO A 177 23.94 17.14 2.31
N LEU A 178 24.47 16.69 1.16
CA LEU A 178 23.66 16.32 0.00
C LEU A 178 22.71 15.15 0.29
N VAL A 179 23.13 14.21 1.15
CA VAL A 179 22.28 13.08 1.54
C VAL A 179 21.08 13.55 2.35
N ASP A 180 21.28 14.49 3.28
CA ASP A 180 20.20 15.07 4.08
C ASP A 180 19.19 15.81 3.20
N LEU A 181 19.67 16.56 2.20
CA LEU A 181 18.83 17.23 1.21
C LEU A 181 18.03 16.23 0.37
N ILE A 182 18.64 15.17 -0.13
CA ILE A 182 17.95 14.11 -0.89
C ILE A 182 16.86 13.44 -0.04
N MET A 183 17.14 13.16 1.23
CA MET A 183 16.16 12.54 2.13
C MET A 183 14.98 13.47 2.43
N SER A 184 15.28 14.75 2.70
CA SER A 184 14.26 15.78 2.92
C SER A 184 13.40 15.96 1.68
N TYR A 185 14.00 16.08 0.51
CA TYR A 185 13.29 16.20 -0.78
C TYR A 185 12.33 15.00 -1.00
N ARG A 186 12.80 13.77 -0.81
CA ARG A 186 11.98 12.56 -0.95
C ARG A 186 10.81 12.52 0.02
N THR A 187 11.02 12.99 1.25
CA THR A 187 9.95 13.09 2.24
C THR A 187 8.87 14.06 1.79
N LEU A 188 9.27 15.24 1.34
CA LEU A 188 8.35 16.26 0.82
C LEU A 188 7.65 15.81 -0.46
N THR A 189 8.37 15.15 -1.38
CA THR A 189 7.78 14.58 -2.61
C THR A 189 6.70 13.56 -2.29
N LYS A 190 6.97 12.65 -1.34
CA LYS A 190 5.98 11.67 -0.90
C LYS A 190 4.75 12.34 -0.27
N LEU A 191 4.96 13.34 0.58
CA LEU A 191 3.87 14.10 1.20
C LEU A 191 3.04 14.82 0.14
N ASN A 192 3.69 15.50 -0.80
CA ASN A 192 3.03 16.21 -1.89
C ASN A 192 2.21 15.26 -2.77
N SER A 193 2.85 14.22 -3.32
CA SER A 193 2.21 13.34 -4.31
C SER A 193 1.13 12.45 -3.70
N THR A 194 1.38 11.87 -2.51
CA THR A 194 0.48 10.89 -1.89
C THR A 194 -0.72 11.54 -1.21
N TYR A 195 -0.54 12.72 -0.63
CA TYR A 195 -1.58 13.37 0.17
C TYR A 195 -2.09 14.65 -0.46
N LEU A 196 -1.22 15.63 -0.73
CA LEU A 196 -1.68 16.96 -1.15
C LEU A 196 -2.23 16.99 -2.57
N GLU A 197 -1.68 16.19 -3.48
CA GLU A 197 -2.18 16.09 -4.85
C GLU A 197 -3.22 14.98 -5.05
N ALA A 198 -3.07 13.85 -4.37
CA ALA A 198 -3.93 12.71 -4.60
C ALA A 198 -5.27 12.81 -3.89
N LEU A 199 -5.31 13.26 -2.62
CA LEU A 199 -6.56 13.30 -1.85
C LEU A 199 -7.63 14.22 -2.46
N PRO A 200 -7.33 15.44 -2.92
CA PRO A 200 -8.35 16.28 -3.56
C PRO A 200 -8.98 15.65 -4.82
N LYS A 201 -8.20 14.87 -5.57
CA LYS A 201 -8.69 14.18 -6.78
C LYS A 201 -9.66 13.02 -6.48
N GLN A 202 -9.60 12.49 -5.24
CA GLN A 202 -10.44 11.37 -4.79
C GLN A 202 -11.72 11.80 -4.09
N ILE A 203 -11.93 13.11 -3.90
CA ILE A 203 -13.17 13.63 -3.31
C ILE A 203 -14.34 13.32 -4.24
N ASN A 204 -15.35 12.65 -3.70
CA ASN A 204 -16.60 12.42 -4.41
C ASN A 204 -17.35 13.74 -4.58
N ARG A 205 -17.56 14.18 -5.81
CA ARG A 205 -18.17 15.48 -6.13
C ARG A 205 -19.64 15.60 -5.72
N GLN A 206 -20.34 14.48 -5.52
CA GLN A 206 -21.74 14.47 -5.06
C GLN A 206 -21.83 14.66 -3.54
N THR A 207 -20.92 14.05 -2.78
CA THR A 207 -20.93 14.10 -1.31
C THR A 207 -20.01 15.20 -0.75
N GLY A 208 -19.06 15.71 -1.52
CA GLY A 208 -18.00 16.60 -1.07
C GLY A 208 -17.03 15.92 -0.09
N ARG A 209 -17.00 14.59 -0.06
CA ARG A 209 -16.23 13.81 0.93
C ARG A 209 -15.33 12.79 0.27
N LEU A 210 -14.28 12.43 0.96
CA LEU A 210 -13.39 11.34 0.60
C LEU A 210 -13.89 10.06 1.26
N HIS A 211 -14.07 9.01 0.44
CA HIS A 211 -14.50 7.70 0.90
C HIS A 211 -13.32 6.73 0.79
N THR A 212 -12.86 6.24 1.91
CA THR A 212 -11.76 5.27 2.00
C THR A 212 -12.28 3.91 2.44
N SER A 213 -11.47 2.87 2.32
CA SER A 213 -11.74 1.54 2.87
C SER A 213 -10.88 1.30 4.10
N TYR A 214 -11.50 0.79 5.17
CA TYR A 214 -10.81 0.44 6.41
C TYR A 214 -10.59 -1.08 6.49
N HIS A 215 -9.34 -1.51 6.58
CA HIS A 215 -8.99 -2.93 6.63
C HIS A 215 -8.74 -3.38 8.07
N GLN A 216 -9.64 -4.20 8.62
CA GLN A 216 -9.57 -4.67 10.03
C GLN A 216 -8.43 -5.67 10.28
N ALA A 217 -8.07 -6.46 9.26
CA ALA A 217 -7.13 -7.58 9.41
C ALA A 217 -5.81 -7.37 8.65
N VAL A 218 -5.50 -6.15 8.25
CA VAL A 218 -4.27 -5.80 7.54
C VAL A 218 -3.51 -4.76 8.32
N THR A 219 -2.26 -5.06 8.68
CA THR A 219 -1.35 -4.10 9.30
C THR A 219 -0.17 -3.82 8.35
N ALA A 220 0.43 -2.65 8.49
CA ALA A 220 1.63 -2.28 7.76
C ALA A 220 2.92 -2.89 8.34
N THR A 221 2.83 -3.58 9.46
CA THR A 221 3.93 -4.18 10.24
C THR A 221 3.76 -5.67 10.38
#